data_77f5e0b8bd0fe436a84abf380f3bac8a
#
_entry.id   77f5e0b8bd0fe436a84abf380f3bac8a
#
_cell.length_a   1.000
_cell.length_b   1.000
_cell.length_c   1.000
_cell.angle_alpha   90.00
_cell.angle_beta   90.00
_cell.angle_gamma   90.00
#
_symmetry.space_group_name_H-M   'P 1'
#
loop_
_entity.id
_entity.type
_entity.pdbx_description
1 polymer ?
#
loop_
_entity_poly.entity_id
_entity_poly.type
_entity_poly.pdbx_seq_one_letter_code
_entity_poly.pdbx_strand_id
1 'polypeptide(L)'
;FGFVLARAGALADCDDRPRSLSLDLYDQWRVMEEGEGKWRFTSPTHTVRAFAQALVELDAEGGIERRAERYQENHRVLVEGMERLGFRCYLPEACRSPIITTFHDPESNAYEFTRFYDGLKRQGFVIYPGKATRADTFRIGTIGHVFPEDIRSLLVAIEQSITW
;
A
#
# COMPACT_ATOMS: atom_id res chain seq x y z
N PHE A 1 5.87 1.80 -13.71
CA PHE A 1 5.37 2.79 -14.68
C PHE A 1 4.17 3.54 -14.10
N GLY A 2 3.91 4.73 -14.64
CA GLY A 2 2.66 5.44 -14.40
C GLY A 2 1.70 5.28 -15.58
N PHE A 3 0.43 5.51 -15.37
CA PHE A 3 -0.58 5.60 -16.42
C PHE A 3 -1.50 6.80 -16.19
N VAL A 4 -2.10 7.29 -17.26
CA VAL A 4 -3.02 8.43 -17.21
C VAL A 4 -4.33 8.01 -17.89
N LEU A 5 -5.44 8.34 -17.24
CA LEU A 5 -6.78 8.24 -17.83
C LEU A 5 -7.21 9.65 -18.25
N ALA A 6 -7.42 9.84 -19.55
CA ALA A 6 -7.80 11.12 -20.11
C ALA A 6 -9.04 10.99 -21.01
N ARG A 7 -9.85 12.05 -21.09
CA ARG A 7 -10.85 12.16 -22.16
C ARG A 7 -10.14 12.38 -23.48
N ALA A 8 -10.44 11.60 -24.51
CA ALA A 8 -9.78 11.67 -25.82
C ALA A 8 -9.78 13.10 -26.41
N GLY A 9 -10.91 13.80 -26.37
CA GLY A 9 -11.00 15.20 -26.85
C GLY A 9 -10.09 16.15 -26.07
N ALA A 10 -10.02 16.02 -24.74
CA ALA A 10 -9.14 16.85 -23.93
C ALA A 10 -7.65 16.57 -24.20
N LEU A 11 -7.31 15.32 -24.50
CA LEU A 11 -5.95 14.95 -24.88
C LEU A 11 -5.59 15.49 -26.27
N ALA A 12 -6.52 15.41 -27.24
CA ALA A 12 -6.34 15.96 -28.58
C ALA A 12 -6.11 17.48 -28.57
N ASP A 13 -6.74 18.21 -27.64
CA ASP A 13 -6.56 19.66 -27.49
C ASP A 13 -5.21 20.04 -26.83
N CYS A 14 -4.38 19.06 -26.47
CA CYS A 14 -3.07 19.29 -25.84
C CYS A 14 -1.90 19.37 -26.84
N ASP A 15 -2.15 19.32 -28.14
CA ASP A 15 -1.11 19.49 -29.15
C ASP A 15 -0.34 20.79 -28.93
N ASP A 16 1.00 20.74 -29.04
CA ASP A 16 1.91 21.86 -28.87
C ASP A 16 1.85 22.59 -27.50
N ARG A 17 1.15 22.04 -26.49
CA ARG A 17 1.05 22.62 -25.15
C ARG A 17 2.06 22.10 -24.13
N PRO A 18 2.61 20.87 -24.25
CA PRO A 18 3.53 20.32 -23.26
C PRO A 18 4.83 21.14 -23.19
N ARG A 19 5.30 21.39 -21.95
CA ARG A 19 6.55 22.08 -21.66
C ARG A 19 7.75 21.12 -21.47
N SER A 20 7.52 19.84 -21.56
CA SER A 20 8.51 18.79 -21.34
C SER A 20 8.38 17.71 -22.40
N LEU A 21 9.47 17.39 -23.08
CA LEU A 21 9.53 16.30 -24.05
C LEU A 21 9.14 14.97 -23.44
N SER A 22 9.66 14.64 -22.26
CA SER A 22 9.45 13.34 -21.62
C SER A 22 8.05 13.16 -21.01
N LEU A 23 7.34 14.27 -20.72
CA LEU A 23 6.01 14.25 -20.10
C LEU A 23 4.89 14.69 -21.08
N ASP A 24 5.20 14.72 -22.37
CA ASP A 24 4.23 15.02 -23.43
C ASP A 24 3.31 13.78 -23.64
N LEU A 25 2.14 13.81 -23.03
CA LEU A 25 1.14 12.74 -23.14
C LEU A 25 0.44 12.74 -24.50
N TYR A 26 0.29 13.92 -25.16
CA TYR A 26 -0.31 14.01 -26.47
C TYR A 26 0.56 13.29 -27.51
N ASP A 27 1.85 13.60 -27.56
CA ASP A 27 2.77 12.95 -28.49
C ASP A 27 2.99 11.45 -28.16
N GLN A 28 2.97 11.07 -26.87
CA GLN A 28 2.96 9.67 -26.48
C GLN A 28 1.74 8.92 -27.05
N TRP A 29 0.55 9.50 -26.93
CA TRP A 29 -0.69 8.93 -27.45
C TRP A 29 -0.66 8.87 -28.98
N ARG A 30 -0.30 9.96 -29.66
CA ARG A 30 -0.21 10.04 -31.12
C ARG A 30 0.72 8.96 -31.71
N VAL A 31 1.92 8.82 -31.13
CA VAL A 31 2.90 7.82 -31.58
C VAL A 31 2.37 6.39 -31.38
N MET A 32 1.62 6.12 -30.32
CA MET A 32 1.02 4.81 -30.07
C MET A 32 -0.11 4.51 -31.07
N GLU A 33 -0.96 5.50 -31.40
CA GLU A 33 -2.02 5.35 -32.40
C GLU A 33 -1.45 5.09 -33.80
N GLU A 34 -0.46 5.89 -34.21
CA GLU A 34 0.19 5.77 -35.53
C GLU A 34 1.08 4.50 -35.64
N GLY A 35 1.61 4.05 -34.55
CA GLY A 35 2.58 2.95 -34.47
C GLY A 35 2.00 1.61 -33.98
N GLU A 36 0.70 1.41 -34.06
CA GLU A 36 0.03 0.17 -33.63
C GLU A 36 0.37 -0.25 -32.21
N GLY A 37 0.39 0.71 -31.27
CA GLY A 37 0.69 0.50 -29.86
C GLY A 37 2.18 0.59 -29.50
N LYS A 38 3.04 0.97 -30.44
CA LYS A 38 4.46 1.18 -30.18
C LYS A 38 4.68 2.40 -29.27
N TRP A 39 5.45 2.21 -28.22
CA TRP A 39 5.77 3.30 -27.30
C TRP A 39 6.71 4.32 -27.95
N ARG A 40 6.50 5.60 -27.62
CA ARG A 40 7.35 6.71 -28.07
C ARG A 40 8.82 6.55 -27.64
N PHE A 41 9.04 6.08 -26.41
CA PHE A 41 10.36 5.77 -25.85
C PHE A 41 10.48 4.27 -25.55
N THR A 42 11.60 3.85 -24.98
CA THR A 42 11.81 2.47 -24.53
C THR A 42 10.72 2.06 -23.56
N SER A 43 9.95 1.05 -23.92
CA SER A 43 8.84 0.59 -23.11
C SER A 43 9.33 -0.20 -21.88
N PRO A 44 8.72 -0.01 -20.70
CA PRO A 44 9.02 -0.79 -19.50
C PRO A 44 8.34 -2.17 -19.56
N THR A 45 8.68 -2.99 -20.56
CA THR A 45 7.99 -4.24 -20.93
C THR A 45 7.87 -5.21 -19.77
N HIS A 46 8.90 -5.39 -18.97
CA HIS A 46 8.87 -6.28 -17.80
C HIS A 46 7.84 -5.82 -16.76
N THR A 47 7.78 -4.51 -16.48
CA THR A 47 6.82 -3.93 -15.53
C THR A 47 5.39 -4.02 -16.06
N VAL A 48 5.18 -3.77 -17.36
CA VAL A 48 3.85 -3.92 -18.00
C VAL A 48 3.41 -5.38 -17.97
N ARG A 49 4.31 -6.33 -18.23
CA ARG A 49 4.01 -7.76 -18.16
C ARG A 49 3.69 -8.20 -16.74
N ALA A 50 4.43 -7.71 -15.74
CA ALA A 50 4.14 -7.95 -14.32
C ALA A 50 2.77 -7.39 -13.91
N PHE A 51 2.43 -6.20 -14.40
CA PHE A 51 1.12 -5.61 -14.15
C PHE A 51 -0.03 -6.42 -14.78
N ALA A 52 0.15 -6.90 -16.01
CA ALA A 52 -0.81 -7.80 -16.65
C ALA A 52 -1.03 -9.08 -15.83
N GLN A 53 0.04 -9.66 -15.28
CA GLN A 53 -0.06 -10.82 -14.38
C GLN A 53 -0.80 -10.47 -13.08
N ALA A 54 -0.54 -9.30 -12.49
CA ALA A 54 -1.24 -8.84 -11.29
C ALA A 54 -2.75 -8.68 -11.50
N LEU A 55 -3.17 -8.29 -12.71
CA LEU A 55 -4.60 -8.23 -13.07
C LEU A 55 -5.23 -9.63 -13.18
N VAL A 56 -4.51 -10.59 -13.75
CA VAL A 56 -4.97 -12.01 -13.80
C VAL A 56 -5.12 -12.56 -12.37
N GLU A 57 -4.18 -12.24 -11.46
CA GLU A 57 -4.26 -12.65 -10.05
C GLU A 57 -5.43 -11.97 -9.33
N LEU A 58 -5.72 -10.71 -9.64
CA LEU A 58 -6.88 -10.00 -9.10
C LEU A 58 -8.19 -10.67 -9.53
N ASP A 59 -8.31 -11.00 -10.81
CA ASP A 59 -9.51 -11.70 -11.36
C ASP A 59 -9.66 -13.09 -10.75
N ALA A 60 -8.57 -13.84 -10.61
CA ALA A 60 -8.55 -15.16 -9.98
C ALA A 60 -8.94 -15.13 -8.50
N GLU A 61 -8.62 -14.05 -7.79
CA GLU A 61 -9.07 -13.83 -6.40
C GLU A 61 -10.57 -13.55 -6.29
N GLY A 62 -11.23 -13.16 -7.38
CA GLY A 62 -12.65 -12.77 -7.45
C GLY A 62 -12.85 -11.27 -7.60
N GLY A 63 -11.85 -10.58 -8.15
CA GLY A 63 -11.90 -9.17 -8.51
C GLY A 63 -11.69 -8.20 -7.33
N ILE A 64 -12.07 -6.96 -7.59
CA ILE A 64 -11.89 -5.85 -6.65
C ILE A 64 -12.65 -6.10 -5.34
N GLU A 65 -13.85 -6.65 -5.42
CA GLU A 65 -14.73 -6.87 -4.27
C GLU A 65 -14.10 -7.86 -3.28
N ARG A 66 -13.64 -9.01 -3.76
CA ARG A 66 -13.00 -10.02 -2.91
C ARG A 66 -11.68 -9.53 -2.33
N ARG A 67 -10.90 -8.78 -3.10
CA ARG A 67 -9.69 -8.14 -2.58
C ARG A 67 -10.01 -7.11 -1.49
N ALA A 68 -11.04 -6.31 -1.67
CA ALA A 68 -11.48 -5.35 -0.65
C ALA A 68 -11.95 -6.07 0.64
N GLU A 69 -12.74 -7.15 0.52
CA GLU A 69 -13.16 -7.98 1.66
C GLU A 69 -11.94 -8.53 2.42
N ARG A 70 -10.94 -9.05 1.73
CA ARG A 70 -9.71 -9.55 2.36
C ARG A 70 -8.96 -8.46 3.11
N TYR A 71 -8.83 -7.26 2.54
CA TYR A 71 -8.18 -6.14 3.22
C TYR A 71 -8.97 -5.67 4.43
N GLN A 72 -10.29 -5.64 4.35
CA GLN A 72 -11.15 -5.31 5.49
C GLN A 72 -11.01 -6.35 6.61
N GLU A 73 -10.98 -7.63 6.27
CA GLU A 73 -10.78 -8.70 7.26
C GLU A 73 -9.39 -8.63 7.90
N ASN A 74 -8.34 -8.42 7.11
CA ASN A 74 -6.99 -8.20 7.62
C ASN A 74 -6.95 -7.04 8.62
N HIS A 75 -7.56 -5.92 8.26
CA HIS A 75 -7.65 -4.74 9.11
C HIS A 75 -8.42 -5.03 10.41
N ARG A 76 -9.57 -5.70 10.31
CA ARG A 76 -10.39 -6.07 11.47
C ARG A 76 -9.59 -6.96 12.44
N VAL A 77 -8.97 -8.03 11.94
CA VAL A 77 -8.14 -8.94 12.74
C VAL A 77 -6.99 -8.19 13.41
N LEU A 78 -6.32 -7.29 12.66
CA LEU A 78 -5.22 -6.48 13.20
C LEU A 78 -5.72 -5.59 14.34
N VAL A 79 -6.74 -4.78 14.11
CA VAL A 79 -7.22 -3.80 15.09
C VAL A 79 -7.71 -4.49 16.37
N GLU A 80 -8.56 -5.50 16.25
CA GLU A 80 -9.05 -6.25 17.39
C GLU A 80 -7.91 -6.94 18.18
N GLY A 81 -6.92 -7.47 17.46
CA GLY A 81 -5.75 -8.08 18.09
C GLY A 81 -4.88 -7.07 18.84
N MET A 82 -4.60 -5.94 18.22
CA MET A 82 -3.80 -4.86 18.81
C MET A 82 -4.50 -4.23 20.04
N GLU A 83 -5.81 -4.03 19.97
CA GLU A 83 -6.59 -3.51 21.11
C GLU A 83 -6.57 -4.49 22.30
N ARG A 84 -6.65 -5.81 22.06
CA ARG A 84 -6.48 -6.82 23.12
C ARG A 84 -5.08 -6.80 23.76
N LEU A 85 -4.05 -6.44 22.98
CA LEU A 85 -2.67 -6.27 23.46
C LEU A 85 -2.41 -4.89 24.11
N GLY A 86 -3.44 -4.05 24.22
CA GLY A 86 -3.38 -2.74 24.88
C GLY A 86 -2.95 -1.58 23.98
N PHE A 87 -2.80 -1.79 22.68
CA PHE A 87 -2.51 -0.71 21.75
C PHE A 87 -3.76 0.06 21.36
N ARG A 88 -3.62 1.35 21.05
CA ARG A 88 -4.71 2.23 20.64
C ARG A 88 -4.50 2.73 19.22
N CYS A 89 -5.52 2.65 18.37
CA CYS A 89 -5.50 3.29 17.07
C CYS A 89 -5.42 4.82 17.20
N TYR A 90 -4.60 5.45 16.35
CA TYR A 90 -4.46 6.91 16.29
C TYR A 90 -5.69 7.58 15.68
N LEU A 91 -6.27 7.00 14.63
CA LEU A 91 -7.45 7.55 13.95
C LEU A 91 -8.75 6.96 14.50
N PRO A 92 -9.81 7.77 14.56
CA PRO A 92 -11.15 7.27 14.82
C PRO A 92 -11.58 6.29 13.70
N GLU A 93 -12.43 5.34 14.03
CA GLU A 93 -12.85 4.24 13.14
C GLU A 93 -13.31 4.73 11.77
N ALA A 94 -14.13 5.77 11.71
CA ALA A 94 -14.65 6.33 10.46
C ALA A 94 -13.58 6.89 9.49
N CYS A 95 -12.34 7.09 9.98
CA CYS A 95 -11.21 7.62 9.19
C CYS A 95 -10.11 6.58 8.94
N ARG A 96 -10.28 5.33 9.37
CA ARG A 96 -9.29 4.28 9.21
C ARG A 96 -9.27 3.74 7.79
N SER A 97 -8.07 3.46 7.28
CA SER A 97 -7.87 2.77 6.01
C SER A 97 -7.71 1.26 6.23
N PRO A 98 -8.31 0.40 5.39
CA PRO A 98 -8.13 -1.04 5.53
C PRO A 98 -6.74 -1.57 5.14
N ILE A 99 -5.87 -0.72 4.58
CA ILE A 99 -4.56 -1.14 4.06
C ILE A 99 -3.37 -0.70 4.91
N ILE A 100 -3.58 0.23 5.84
CA ILE A 100 -2.54 0.71 6.77
C ILE A 100 -3.20 1.28 8.03
N THR A 101 -2.70 0.90 9.18
CA THR A 101 -3.19 1.38 10.48
C THR A 101 -2.07 2.03 11.27
N THR A 102 -2.35 3.19 11.84
CA THR A 102 -1.45 3.92 12.75
C THR A 102 -1.90 3.67 14.19
N PHE A 103 -0.96 3.26 15.03
CA PHE A 103 -1.15 3.05 16.46
C PHE A 103 -0.32 4.06 17.25
N HIS A 104 -0.83 4.48 18.41
CA HIS A 104 -0.02 5.19 19.39
C HIS A 104 1.09 4.30 19.93
N ASP A 105 2.26 4.89 20.17
CA ASP A 105 3.30 4.22 20.96
C ASP A 105 2.74 3.97 22.39
N PRO A 106 3.14 2.85 23.02
CA PRO A 106 2.78 2.58 24.41
C PRO A 106 3.23 3.67 25.38
N GLU A 107 2.37 4.01 26.34
CA GLU A 107 2.69 4.97 27.42
C GLU A 107 3.57 4.31 28.49
N SER A 108 4.77 3.88 28.11
CA SER A 108 5.75 3.24 29.01
C SER A 108 7.12 3.83 28.79
N ASN A 109 7.80 4.22 29.88
CA ASN A 109 9.19 4.69 29.82
C ASN A 109 10.19 3.59 29.38
N ALA A 110 9.76 2.34 29.39
CA ALA A 110 10.56 1.19 28.94
C ALA A 110 10.34 0.85 27.47
N TYR A 111 9.35 1.47 26.81
CA TYR A 111 9.11 1.28 25.39
C TYR A 111 10.15 2.01 24.55
N GLU A 112 10.72 1.32 23.59
CA GLU A 112 11.58 1.87 22.56
C GLU A 112 11.21 1.24 21.21
N PHE A 113 10.80 2.07 20.25
CA PHE A 113 10.38 1.60 18.93
C PHE A 113 11.42 0.73 18.24
N THR A 114 12.71 1.10 18.29
CA THR A 114 13.78 0.34 17.65
C THR A 114 13.88 -1.07 18.22
N ARG A 115 13.79 -1.23 19.55
CA ARG A 115 13.81 -2.53 20.21
C ARG A 115 12.59 -3.40 19.82
N PHE A 116 11.41 -2.81 19.79
CA PHE A 116 10.19 -3.45 19.35
C PHE A 116 10.28 -3.87 17.87
N TYR A 117 10.71 -2.97 16.99
CA TYR A 117 10.95 -3.24 15.58
C TYR A 117 11.94 -4.40 15.37
N ASP A 118 13.08 -4.39 16.05
CA ASP A 118 14.08 -5.45 15.94
C ASP A 118 13.57 -6.80 16.46
N GLY A 119 12.70 -6.79 17.47
CA GLY A 119 12.00 -7.97 17.96
C GLY A 119 11.12 -8.61 16.89
N LEU A 120 10.33 -7.80 16.20
CA LEU A 120 9.46 -8.24 15.09
C LEU A 120 10.27 -8.67 13.86
N LYS A 121 11.31 -7.91 13.52
CA LYS A 121 12.17 -8.21 12.36
C LYS A 121 12.86 -9.58 12.49
N ARG A 122 13.31 -9.96 13.69
CA ARG A 122 13.87 -11.29 13.94
C ARG A 122 12.87 -12.43 13.73
N GLN A 123 11.57 -12.12 13.82
CA GLN A 123 10.47 -13.05 13.57
C GLN A 123 9.89 -12.94 12.13
N GLY A 124 10.55 -12.17 11.25
CA GLY A 124 10.17 -12.03 9.84
C GLY A 124 9.18 -10.91 9.53
N PHE A 125 8.85 -10.05 10.51
CA PHE A 125 7.91 -8.95 10.33
C PHE A 125 8.59 -7.58 10.35
N VAL A 126 8.17 -6.70 9.42
CA VAL A 126 8.66 -5.32 9.31
C VAL A 126 7.49 -4.36 9.46
N ILE A 127 7.62 -3.43 10.40
CA ILE A 127 6.66 -2.36 10.63
C ILE A 127 7.33 -1.00 10.40
N TYR A 128 6.58 0.09 10.44
CA TYR A 128 7.10 1.41 10.11
C TYR A 128 6.93 2.40 11.26
N PRO A 129 7.93 3.28 11.51
CA PRO A 129 7.76 4.39 12.44
C PRO A 129 6.71 5.38 11.92
N GLY A 130 6.02 6.06 12.80
CA GLY A 130 5.11 7.15 12.45
C GLY A 130 5.91 8.41 12.07
N LYS A 131 5.63 9.03 10.92
CA LYS A 131 6.39 10.21 10.45
C LYS A 131 5.59 11.50 10.36
N ALA A 132 4.28 11.45 10.44
CA ALA A 132 3.43 12.58 10.05
C ALA A 132 2.44 13.03 11.13
N THR A 133 2.62 12.57 12.35
CA THR A 133 1.72 12.87 13.47
C THR A 133 2.37 13.79 14.48
N ARG A 134 1.54 14.45 15.27
CA ARG A 134 1.99 15.24 16.44
C ARG A 134 2.18 14.37 17.69
N ALA A 135 1.96 13.08 17.59
CA ALA A 135 2.10 12.10 18.64
C ALA A 135 3.10 11.01 18.22
N ASP A 136 3.74 10.39 19.18
CA ASP A 136 4.59 9.24 18.96
C ASP A 136 3.74 8.06 18.55
N THR A 137 4.04 7.51 17.37
CA THR A 137 3.22 6.50 16.71
C THR A 137 4.05 5.58 15.84
N PHE A 138 3.52 4.39 15.54
CA PHE A 138 4.01 3.49 14.50
C PHE A 138 2.88 3.04 13.57
N ARG A 139 3.23 2.40 12.47
CA ARG A 139 2.28 1.96 11.44
C ARG A 139 2.48 0.51 11.07
N ILE A 140 1.38 -0.18 10.84
CA ILE A 140 1.34 -1.53 10.30
C ILE A 140 0.55 -1.51 9.00
N GLY A 141 1.20 -1.96 7.90
CA GLY A 141 0.56 -2.13 6.59
C GLY A 141 -0.02 -3.52 6.44
N THR A 142 -1.22 -3.60 5.86
CA THR A 142 -1.96 -4.84 5.59
C THR A 142 -2.25 -5.05 4.11
N ILE A 143 -1.61 -4.23 3.26
CA ILE A 143 -1.71 -4.27 1.80
C ILE A 143 -0.84 -5.37 1.19
N GLY A 144 -1.20 -5.84 0.01
CA GLY A 144 -0.41 -6.78 -0.78
C GLY A 144 -0.90 -8.21 -0.64
N HIS A 145 -0.02 -9.18 -0.84
CA HIS A 145 -0.32 -10.60 -0.72
C HIS A 145 -0.20 -11.05 0.75
N VAL A 146 -1.13 -10.52 1.56
CA VAL A 146 -1.22 -10.73 3.01
C VAL A 146 -2.63 -11.22 3.34
N PHE A 147 -2.71 -12.21 4.20
CA PHE A 147 -3.96 -12.89 4.58
C PHE A 147 -4.20 -12.80 6.10
N PRO A 148 -5.43 -13.08 6.58
CA PRO A 148 -5.74 -13.02 8.00
C PRO A 148 -4.84 -13.90 8.89
N GLU A 149 -4.31 -15.00 8.35
CA GLU A 149 -3.38 -15.91 9.03
C GLU A 149 -2.02 -15.24 9.28
N ASP A 150 -1.54 -14.44 8.30
CA ASP A 150 -0.30 -13.66 8.44
C ASP A 150 -0.46 -12.59 9.52
N ILE A 151 -1.63 -11.96 9.58
CA ILE A 151 -1.94 -10.98 10.63
C ILE A 151 -2.00 -11.64 12.01
N ARG A 152 -2.59 -12.83 12.15
CA ARG A 152 -2.57 -13.57 13.42
C ARG A 152 -1.14 -13.94 13.84
N SER A 153 -0.32 -14.35 12.89
CA SER A 153 1.10 -14.64 13.14
C SER A 153 1.87 -13.39 13.57
N LEU A 154 1.60 -12.24 12.95
CA LEU A 154 2.14 -10.96 13.38
C LEU A 154 1.72 -10.60 14.80
N LEU A 155 0.46 -10.79 15.17
CA LEU A 155 -0.04 -10.51 16.53
C LEU A 155 0.66 -11.36 17.60
N VAL A 156 0.93 -12.62 17.31
CA VAL A 156 1.74 -13.50 18.19
C VAL A 156 3.16 -12.95 18.32
N ALA A 157 3.77 -12.53 17.22
CA ALA A 157 5.11 -11.93 17.24
C ALA A 157 5.15 -10.62 18.04
N ILE A 158 4.09 -9.79 17.93
CA ILE A 158 3.93 -8.56 18.72
C ILE A 158 3.86 -8.89 20.20
N GLU A 159 3.00 -9.82 20.62
CA GLU A 159 2.85 -10.24 22.00
C GLU A 159 4.18 -10.70 22.61
N GLN A 160 4.95 -11.51 21.87
CA GLN A 160 6.28 -11.97 22.28
C GLN A 160 7.35 -10.86 22.31
N SER A 161 7.11 -9.76 21.62
CA SER A 161 8.02 -8.61 21.55
C SER A 161 7.71 -7.51 22.58
N ILE A 162 6.60 -7.62 23.30
CA ILE A 162 6.26 -6.74 24.42
C ILE A 162 7.19 -7.05 25.59
N THR A 163 8.06 -6.10 25.92
CA THR A 163 9.05 -6.26 26.99
C THR A 163 9.08 -5.07 27.97
N TRP A 164 8.08 -4.21 27.89
CA TRP A 164 7.88 -3.01 28.71
C TRP A 164 6.68 -3.13 29.63
#